data_9c3aa5c3cedc9063110fbcdffae60398
#
_entry.id   9c3aa5c3cedc9063110fbcdffae60398
#
_cell.length_a   1.000
_cell.length_b   1.000
_cell.length_c   1.000
_cell.angle_alpha   90.00
_cell.angle_beta   90.00
_cell.angle_gamma   90.00
#
_symmetry.space_group_name_H-M   'P 1'
#
loop_
_entity.id
_entity.type
_entity.pdbx_description
1 polymer ?
#
loop_
_entity_poly.entity_id
_entity_poly.type
_entity_poly.pdbx_seq_one_letter_code
_entity_poly.pdbx_strand_id
1 'polypeptide(L)'
;MALVVLSLGAVAAKRLQVDNVNPPYWWTGMENDTLQVMLHGDDIRDAAVKVDYPGVSLAEVVRPDSPNYQFLYFVISPDTRPGEMKIDLNLGGRKAVVPYELKARDGKSGAAGFDASDVLYLIMPDRFADGDPSNNEHPAIKNASKVDRNINHARHGGDIKGMLDHLDYIDSLGVTAIWVNPVLENDMPGGSYHGYATTDYYRIDPRFGSNEEWNRFVEECHRRGIKVVMDMIFNHSGSGHPWFEDRPFKDWFNFPDGYVQTNYRLSTLHDPYVSDYDKRRTVDGWFVEAMPDLNQRNPHLMKYLIQNSLWWIESSKIDGIRMDTHPYADFDGMAHWIAEVMRQYPGYNIVGECWYGSEGGEAFWQKDSYVNRKGNSNLPTVMDFVLSIKGRDAFSGQTDRLTGLNDIYDHLALDYLFPNPQNILTFLDNHDTDRFLLSEPDSLGWWKQAMIFLLTSRGIPQIYYGTEVLMNGSRADGGDGNVRRDMPGGFPGDSISVFTAGGRTARQQEAHEFLSRLL
;
A
#
# COMPACT_ATOMS: atom_id res chain seq x y z
N MET A 1 1.37 -75.19 -11.37
CA MET A 1 1.65 -73.98 -12.13
C MET A 1 0.66 -72.92 -11.65
N ALA A 2 1.16 -72.00 -10.84
CA ALA A 2 0.32 -70.86 -10.36
C ALA A 2 0.68 -69.65 -11.25
N LEU A 3 -0.32 -69.13 -11.95
CA LEU A 3 -0.19 -67.91 -12.76
C LEU A 3 -0.23 -66.69 -11.82
N VAL A 4 0.90 -65.99 -11.68
CA VAL A 4 0.94 -64.69 -11.01
C VAL A 4 0.56 -63.64 -12.04
N VAL A 5 -0.64 -63.09 -11.94
CA VAL A 5 -1.08 -61.92 -12.71
C VAL A 5 -0.57 -60.69 -12.00
N LEU A 6 0.51 -60.10 -12.52
CA LEU A 6 0.98 -58.76 -12.14
C LEU A 6 0.02 -57.72 -12.75
N SER A 7 -0.87 -57.17 -11.91
CA SER A 7 -1.64 -55.98 -12.26
C SER A 7 -0.71 -54.78 -12.21
N LEU A 8 -0.24 -54.33 -13.37
CA LEU A 8 0.32 -52.99 -13.52
C LEU A 8 -0.82 -51.96 -13.32
N GLY A 9 -0.90 -51.43 -12.11
CA GLY A 9 -1.70 -50.24 -11.85
C GLY A 9 -1.13 -49.10 -12.66
N ALA A 10 -1.83 -48.70 -13.72
CA ALA A 10 -1.54 -47.42 -14.40
C ALA A 10 -1.73 -46.30 -13.39
N VAL A 11 -0.65 -45.76 -12.86
CA VAL A 11 -0.67 -44.48 -12.17
C VAL A 11 -1.10 -43.47 -13.23
N ALA A 12 -2.31 -42.96 -13.13
CA ALA A 12 -2.79 -41.90 -14.01
C ALA A 12 -1.80 -40.74 -13.87
N ALA A 13 -1.12 -40.38 -14.98
CA ALA A 13 -0.17 -39.28 -14.96
C ALA A 13 -0.90 -38.01 -14.46
N LYS A 14 -0.40 -37.45 -13.35
CA LYS A 14 -0.97 -36.24 -12.77
C LYS A 14 -1.05 -35.17 -13.87
N ARG A 15 -2.23 -34.60 -14.09
CA ARG A 15 -2.45 -33.55 -15.11
C ARG A 15 -1.56 -32.37 -14.79
N LEU A 16 -0.96 -31.73 -15.79
CA LEU A 16 -0.29 -30.44 -15.57
C LEU A 16 -1.35 -29.40 -15.19
N GLN A 17 -1.08 -28.66 -14.13
CA GLN A 17 -2.01 -27.66 -13.60
C GLN A 17 -1.25 -26.38 -13.28
N VAL A 18 -1.86 -25.24 -13.62
CA VAL A 18 -1.41 -23.90 -13.19
C VAL A 18 -2.42 -23.41 -12.18
N ASP A 19 -1.95 -23.06 -11.00
CA ASP A 19 -2.78 -22.69 -9.86
C ASP A 19 -2.89 -21.17 -9.72
N ASN A 20 -1.85 -20.41 -10.17
CA ASN A 20 -1.82 -18.96 -10.09
C ASN A 20 -1.14 -18.35 -11.33
N VAL A 21 -1.64 -17.17 -11.73
CA VAL A 21 -1.16 -16.39 -12.87
C VAL A 21 -1.10 -14.92 -12.47
N ASN A 22 0.09 -14.32 -12.49
CA ASN A 22 0.26 -12.93 -12.11
C ASN A 22 1.04 -12.13 -13.19
N PRO A 23 0.51 -10.97 -13.62
CA PRO A 23 -0.81 -10.43 -13.31
C PRO A 23 -1.94 -11.31 -13.86
N PRO A 24 -3.16 -11.28 -13.28
CA PRO A 24 -4.25 -12.17 -13.70
C PRO A 24 -4.79 -11.87 -15.12
N TYR A 25 -4.58 -10.67 -15.60
CA TYR A 25 -4.86 -10.19 -16.95
C TYR A 25 -4.06 -8.92 -17.23
N TRP A 26 -4.02 -8.46 -18.48
CA TRP A 26 -3.30 -7.25 -18.87
C TRP A 26 -4.06 -6.42 -19.89
N TRP A 27 -3.46 -5.33 -20.38
CA TRP A 27 -4.05 -4.45 -21.39
C TRP A 27 -3.16 -4.33 -22.62
N THR A 28 -3.81 -4.13 -23.77
CA THR A 28 -3.13 -3.68 -24.99
C THR A 28 -2.90 -2.17 -24.93
N GLY A 29 -1.88 -1.67 -25.63
CA GLY A 29 -1.61 -0.24 -25.71
C GLY A 29 -0.97 0.37 -24.46
N MET A 30 -0.27 -0.44 -23.68
CA MET A 30 0.60 0.07 -22.60
C MET A 30 1.89 0.66 -23.20
N GLU A 31 2.45 1.69 -22.55
CA GLU A 31 3.71 2.33 -22.97
C GLU A 31 4.91 1.35 -22.94
N ASN A 32 4.91 0.42 -22.00
CA ASN A 32 5.83 -0.69 -21.98
C ASN A 32 5.19 -1.88 -22.69
N ASP A 33 5.70 -2.23 -23.85
CA ASP A 33 5.23 -3.33 -24.68
C ASP A 33 5.58 -4.72 -24.13
N THR A 34 6.44 -4.77 -23.11
CA THR A 34 6.90 -6.02 -22.49
C THR A 34 6.08 -6.39 -21.27
N LEU A 35 5.35 -7.49 -21.35
CA LEU A 35 4.58 -8.10 -20.27
C LEU A 35 5.31 -9.31 -19.69
N GLN A 36 5.57 -9.31 -18.38
CA GLN A 36 5.96 -10.51 -17.64
C GLN A 36 4.70 -11.19 -17.08
N VAL A 37 4.54 -12.48 -17.35
CA VAL A 37 3.51 -13.32 -16.70
C VAL A 37 4.22 -14.39 -15.88
N MET A 38 4.02 -14.35 -14.56
CA MET A 38 4.48 -15.37 -13.63
C MET A 38 3.40 -16.44 -13.51
N LEU A 39 3.74 -17.67 -13.81
CA LEU A 39 2.91 -18.85 -13.61
C LEU A 39 3.40 -19.63 -12.38
N HIS A 40 2.48 -20.12 -11.57
CA HIS A 40 2.74 -21.07 -10.50
C HIS A 40 1.88 -22.32 -10.65
N GLY A 41 2.46 -23.47 -10.34
CA GLY A 41 1.79 -24.76 -10.33
C GLY A 41 2.80 -25.89 -10.11
N ASP A 42 2.35 -27.04 -9.66
CA ASP A 42 3.22 -28.17 -9.36
C ASP A 42 4.09 -28.58 -10.56
N ASP A 43 5.41 -28.43 -10.43
CA ASP A 43 6.41 -28.96 -11.36
C ASP A 43 6.25 -28.43 -12.80
N ILE A 44 5.92 -27.12 -12.97
CA ILE A 44 5.66 -26.50 -14.29
C ILE A 44 6.89 -25.87 -14.93
N ARG A 45 7.99 -25.64 -14.18
CA ARG A 45 9.17 -24.89 -14.62
C ARG A 45 9.69 -25.27 -16.00
N ASP A 46 9.78 -26.57 -16.27
CA ASP A 46 10.38 -27.10 -17.51
C ASP A 46 9.35 -27.37 -18.62
N ALA A 47 8.09 -26.95 -18.44
CA ALA A 47 7.09 -27.06 -19.49
C ALA A 47 7.47 -26.23 -20.72
N ALA A 48 7.30 -26.83 -21.89
CA ALA A 48 7.39 -26.09 -23.15
C ALA A 48 6.16 -25.20 -23.30
N VAL A 49 6.39 -23.94 -23.70
CA VAL A 49 5.35 -22.91 -23.83
C VAL A 49 5.13 -22.61 -25.31
N LYS A 50 3.86 -22.51 -25.70
CA LYS A 50 3.45 -22.00 -27.00
C LYS A 50 2.32 -21.00 -26.84
N VAL A 51 2.43 -19.88 -27.55
CA VAL A 51 1.35 -18.88 -27.68
C VAL A 51 1.19 -18.56 -29.14
N ASP A 52 -0.05 -18.49 -29.59
CA ASP A 52 -0.42 -18.11 -30.95
C ASP A 52 -1.54 -17.07 -30.86
N TYR A 53 -1.16 -15.80 -30.79
CA TYR A 53 -2.08 -14.68 -30.72
C TYR A 53 -1.57 -13.52 -31.59
N PRO A 54 -2.40 -12.97 -32.51
CA PRO A 54 -1.96 -11.91 -33.41
C PRO A 54 -1.46 -10.67 -32.66
N GLY A 55 -0.22 -10.26 -32.93
CA GLY A 55 0.42 -9.11 -32.31
C GLY A 55 1.12 -9.42 -30.99
N VAL A 56 1.08 -10.66 -30.48
CA VAL A 56 1.82 -11.07 -29.28
C VAL A 56 2.90 -12.07 -29.66
N SER A 57 4.12 -11.85 -29.18
CA SER A 57 5.23 -12.79 -29.32
C SER A 57 5.81 -13.17 -27.97
N LEU A 58 6.10 -14.45 -27.76
CA LEU A 58 6.84 -14.94 -26.61
C LEU A 58 8.32 -14.65 -26.82
N ALA A 59 8.86 -13.65 -26.11
CA ALA A 59 10.26 -13.23 -26.24
C ALA A 59 11.22 -14.11 -25.43
N GLU A 60 10.79 -14.51 -24.20
CA GLU A 60 11.64 -15.27 -23.29
C GLU A 60 10.79 -16.15 -22.35
N VAL A 61 11.37 -17.29 -21.97
CA VAL A 61 10.87 -18.16 -20.91
C VAL A 61 11.97 -18.33 -19.87
N VAL A 62 11.78 -17.72 -18.71
CA VAL A 62 12.72 -17.82 -17.59
C VAL A 62 12.29 -18.95 -16.65
N ARG A 63 13.26 -19.83 -16.36
CA ARG A 63 13.10 -20.97 -15.46
C ARG A 63 13.82 -20.68 -14.15
N PRO A 64 13.08 -20.35 -13.09
CA PRO A 64 13.67 -19.99 -11.81
C PRO A 64 14.24 -21.21 -11.05
N ASP A 65 14.72 -20.99 -9.83
CA ASP A 65 15.25 -22.06 -8.99
C ASP A 65 14.17 -23.06 -8.57
N SER A 66 12.99 -22.58 -8.19
CA SER A 66 11.85 -23.44 -7.84
C SER A 66 11.30 -24.18 -9.07
N PRO A 67 10.99 -25.49 -8.96
CA PRO A 67 10.35 -26.23 -10.04
C PRO A 67 8.90 -25.82 -10.31
N ASN A 68 8.31 -25.03 -9.43
CA ASN A 68 6.89 -24.71 -9.45
C ASN A 68 6.56 -23.37 -10.12
N TYR A 69 7.58 -22.64 -10.60
CA TYR A 69 7.38 -21.35 -11.25
C TYR A 69 7.92 -21.34 -12.67
N GLN A 70 7.31 -20.48 -13.50
CA GLN A 70 7.81 -20.12 -14.82
C GLN A 70 7.48 -18.66 -15.10
N PHE A 71 8.44 -17.89 -15.62
CA PHE A 71 8.22 -16.49 -16.01
C PHE A 71 8.23 -16.39 -17.54
N LEU A 72 7.16 -15.87 -18.09
CA LEU A 72 6.96 -15.69 -19.52
C LEU A 72 7.03 -14.20 -19.84
N TYR A 73 7.92 -13.84 -20.77
CA TYR A 73 8.00 -12.47 -21.26
C TYR A 73 7.40 -12.38 -22.64
N PHE A 74 6.36 -11.58 -22.76
CA PHE A 74 5.69 -11.31 -24.03
C PHE A 74 6.03 -9.90 -24.50
N VAL A 75 6.14 -9.73 -25.81
CA VAL A 75 6.08 -8.43 -26.47
C VAL A 75 4.72 -8.29 -27.11
N ILE A 76 4.01 -7.22 -26.75
CA ILE A 76 2.65 -6.89 -27.21
C ILE A 76 2.76 -5.74 -28.20
N SER A 77 2.52 -6.00 -29.48
CA SER A 77 2.54 -4.97 -30.53
C SER A 77 1.49 -3.89 -30.26
N PRO A 78 1.75 -2.63 -30.59
CA PRO A 78 0.76 -1.54 -30.46
C PRO A 78 -0.55 -1.82 -31.19
N ASP A 79 -0.52 -2.60 -32.28
CA ASP A 79 -1.70 -2.96 -33.08
C ASP A 79 -2.44 -4.20 -32.56
N THR A 80 -2.00 -4.78 -31.43
CA THR A 80 -2.63 -5.95 -30.83
C THR A 80 -4.07 -5.63 -30.43
N ARG A 81 -5.01 -6.46 -30.88
CA ARG A 81 -6.41 -6.32 -30.49
C ARG A 81 -6.66 -6.96 -29.13
N PRO A 82 -7.55 -6.39 -28.30
CA PRO A 82 -8.01 -7.04 -27.08
C PRO A 82 -8.68 -8.37 -27.35
N GLY A 83 -8.57 -9.31 -26.41
CA GLY A 83 -9.19 -10.64 -26.47
C GLY A 83 -8.48 -11.65 -25.58
N GLU A 84 -8.93 -12.90 -25.63
CA GLU A 84 -8.35 -14.00 -24.87
C GLU A 84 -7.25 -14.70 -25.68
N MET A 85 -6.01 -14.64 -25.21
CA MET A 85 -4.92 -15.49 -25.70
C MET A 85 -4.83 -16.78 -24.89
N LYS A 86 -4.32 -17.85 -25.52
CA LYS A 86 -4.10 -19.13 -24.84
C LYS A 86 -2.62 -19.40 -24.71
N ILE A 87 -2.19 -19.68 -23.48
CA ILE A 87 -0.84 -20.09 -23.17
C ILE A 87 -0.85 -21.61 -23.04
N ASP A 88 -0.34 -22.31 -24.05
CA ASP A 88 -0.26 -23.76 -24.07
C ASP A 88 1.03 -24.23 -23.39
N LEU A 89 0.89 -25.08 -22.38
CA LEU A 89 1.99 -25.70 -21.66
C LEU A 89 2.05 -27.20 -21.96
N ASN A 90 3.24 -27.73 -22.18
CA ASN A 90 3.48 -29.16 -22.38
C ASN A 90 4.76 -29.64 -21.69
N LEU A 91 4.61 -30.60 -20.79
CA LEU A 91 5.71 -31.24 -20.09
C LEU A 91 5.61 -32.77 -20.21
N GLY A 92 6.45 -33.38 -21.06
CA GLY A 92 6.47 -34.83 -21.24
C GLY A 92 5.12 -35.43 -21.66
N GLY A 93 4.31 -34.72 -22.45
CA GLY A 93 2.97 -35.13 -22.88
C GLY A 93 1.83 -34.71 -21.95
N ARG A 94 2.12 -34.27 -20.71
CA ARG A 94 1.13 -33.62 -19.85
C ARG A 94 0.89 -32.20 -20.38
N LYS A 95 -0.35 -31.79 -20.51
CA LYS A 95 -0.73 -30.51 -21.12
C LYS A 95 -1.60 -29.69 -20.18
N ALA A 96 -1.43 -28.39 -20.21
CA ALA A 96 -2.34 -27.39 -19.66
C ALA A 96 -2.53 -26.26 -20.67
N VAL A 97 -3.70 -25.63 -20.62
CA VAL A 97 -4.01 -24.41 -21.38
C VAL A 97 -4.44 -23.36 -20.38
N VAL A 98 -3.74 -22.25 -20.35
CA VAL A 98 -4.04 -21.10 -19.49
C VAL A 98 -4.68 -20.03 -20.36
N PRO A 99 -5.99 -19.74 -20.18
CA PRO A 99 -6.58 -18.57 -20.82
C PRO A 99 -6.03 -17.30 -20.16
N TYR A 100 -5.67 -16.32 -20.99
CA TYR A 100 -5.14 -15.04 -20.51
C TYR A 100 -5.78 -13.89 -21.28
N GLU A 101 -6.45 -12.99 -20.55
CA GLU A 101 -7.18 -11.89 -21.15
C GLU A 101 -6.26 -10.67 -21.37
N LEU A 102 -6.31 -10.13 -22.60
CA LEU A 102 -5.79 -8.81 -22.94
C LEU A 102 -6.98 -7.86 -23.11
N LYS A 103 -7.16 -6.94 -22.18
CA LYS A 103 -8.25 -5.95 -22.17
C LYS A 103 -7.94 -4.75 -23.07
N ALA A 104 -8.98 -4.08 -23.54
CA ALA A 104 -8.83 -2.74 -24.08
C ALA A 104 -8.58 -1.73 -22.95
N ARG A 105 -7.68 -0.78 -23.17
CA ARG A 105 -7.65 0.43 -22.33
C ARG A 105 -8.83 1.32 -22.73
N ASP A 106 -9.57 1.82 -21.76
CA ASP A 106 -10.75 2.66 -22.02
C ASP A 106 -10.42 4.12 -22.36
N GLY A 107 -9.13 4.47 -22.43
CA GLY A 107 -8.64 5.82 -22.72
C GLY A 107 -8.92 6.85 -21.60
N LYS A 108 -9.68 6.46 -20.60
CA LYS A 108 -9.91 7.23 -19.39
C LYS A 108 -8.90 6.76 -18.36
N SER A 109 -7.72 7.34 -18.35
CA SER A 109 -6.84 7.15 -17.21
C SER A 109 -7.50 7.83 -16.02
N GLY A 110 -7.98 7.04 -15.05
CA GLY A 110 -8.41 7.59 -13.76
C GLY A 110 -7.25 8.12 -12.92
N ALA A 111 -6.03 7.92 -13.38
CA ALA A 111 -4.80 8.32 -12.71
C ALA A 111 -4.57 9.85 -12.77
N ALA A 112 -5.44 10.59 -12.09
CA ALA A 112 -5.39 12.07 -12.10
C ALA A 112 -4.20 12.64 -11.33
N GLY A 113 -3.60 11.85 -10.42
CA GLY A 113 -2.65 12.36 -9.44
C GLY A 113 -3.35 13.20 -8.36
N PHE A 114 -2.63 13.50 -7.29
CA PHE A 114 -3.07 14.42 -6.23
C PHE A 114 -1.96 15.44 -5.96
N ASP A 115 -2.33 16.63 -5.49
CA ASP A 115 -1.38 17.74 -5.28
C ASP A 115 -1.84 18.66 -4.14
N ALA A 116 -1.22 19.84 -4.02
CA ALA A 116 -1.53 20.83 -2.98
C ALA A 116 -2.95 21.43 -3.06
N SER A 117 -3.74 21.11 -4.07
CA SER A 117 -5.17 21.43 -4.13
C SER A 117 -6.05 20.39 -3.45
N ASP A 118 -5.46 19.29 -3.01
CA ASP A 118 -6.17 18.19 -2.36
C ASP A 118 -5.96 18.18 -0.84
N VAL A 119 -6.93 17.62 -0.14
CA VAL A 119 -6.84 17.25 1.27
C VAL A 119 -7.10 15.76 1.40
N LEU A 120 -6.11 15.02 1.89
CA LEU A 120 -6.20 13.59 2.07
C LEU A 120 -6.87 13.24 3.41
N TYR A 121 -7.87 12.36 3.37
CA TYR A 121 -8.47 11.76 4.56
C TYR A 121 -7.96 10.33 4.70
N LEU A 122 -7.11 10.09 5.70
CA LEU A 122 -6.52 8.77 5.97
C LEU A 122 -7.52 7.89 6.71
N ILE A 123 -7.87 6.74 6.13
CA ILE A 123 -8.78 5.75 6.71
C ILE A 123 -8.04 4.44 6.95
N MET A 124 -8.24 3.86 8.14
CA MET A 124 -7.92 2.46 8.43
C MET A 124 -9.21 1.64 8.29
N PRO A 125 -9.38 0.82 7.24
CA PRO A 125 -10.65 0.14 6.94
C PRO A 125 -11.17 -0.67 8.12
N ASP A 126 -10.32 -1.53 8.71
CA ASP A 126 -10.69 -2.39 9.85
C ASP A 126 -11.28 -1.63 11.06
N ARG A 127 -11.01 -0.32 11.17
CA ARG A 127 -11.37 0.52 12.31
C ARG A 127 -12.40 1.60 11.98
N PHE A 128 -12.78 1.72 10.73
CA PHE A 128 -13.68 2.79 10.31
C PHE A 128 -15.15 2.39 10.42
N ALA A 129 -15.57 1.36 9.72
CA ALA A 129 -16.94 0.87 9.81
C ALA A 129 -17.07 -0.56 9.26
N ASP A 130 -17.88 -1.39 9.91
CA ASP A 130 -18.27 -2.74 9.51
C ASP A 130 -19.63 -2.67 8.76
N GLY A 131 -19.56 -2.73 7.44
CA GLY A 131 -20.73 -2.67 6.56
C GLY A 131 -21.29 -4.05 6.19
N ASP A 132 -20.46 -5.10 6.30
CA ASP A 132 -20.84 -6.48 6.04
C ASP A 132 -20.26 -7.45 7.07
N PRO A 133 -20.90 -7.63 8.24
CA PRO A 133 -20.42 -8.58 9.24
C PRO A 133 -20.27 -10.03 8.76
N SER A 134 -20.81 -10.37 7.58
CA SER A 134 -20.70 -11.74 7.05
C SER A 134 -19.32 -12.04 6.44
N ASN A 135 -18.52 -11.02 6.09
CA ASN A 135 -17.19 -11.17 5.55
C ASN A 135 -16.08 -11.25 6.64
N ASN A 136 -16.42 -10.91 7.89
CA ASN A 136 -15.49 -10.88 9.03
C ASN A 136 -14.70 -12.19 9.23
N GLU A 137 -15.30 -13.34 8.89
CA GLU A 137 -14.65 -14.64 8.81
C GLU A 137 -14.83 -15.18 7.38
N HIS A 138 -13.73 -15.39 6.66
CA HIS A 138 -13.80 -15.84 5.28
C HIS A 138 -13.06 -17.16 5.07
N PRO A 139 -13.68 -18.19 4.43
CA PRO A 139 -13.11 -19.54 4.31
C PRO A 139 -11.83 -19.62 3.47
N ALA A 140 -11.53 -18.61 2.63
CA ALA A 140 -10.28 -18.54 1.88
C ALA A 140 -9.07 -18.14 2.74
N ILE A 141 -9.29 -17.60 3.94
CA ILE A 141 -8.24 -17.20 4.87
C ILE A 141 -7.90 -18.37 5.77
N LYS A 142 -6.63 -18.81 5.73
CA LYS A 142 -6.14 -19.96 6.51
C LYS A 142 -5.88 -19.60 7.96
N ASN A 143 -5.38 -18.40 8.22
CA ASN A 143 -5.05 -17.88 9.54
C ASN A 143 -6.20 -17.01 10.08
N ALA A 144 -7.42 -17.55 10.08
CA ALA A 144 -8.58 -16.83 10.56
C ALA A 144 -8.42 -16.43 12.03
N SER A 145 -8.38 -15.14 12.31
CA SER A 145 -8.57 -14.57 13.63
C SER A 145 -10.00 -14.09 13.77
N LYS A 146 -10.65 -14.42 14.88
CA LYS A 146 -11.98 -13.87 15.17
C LYS A 146 -11.89 -12.35 15.35
N VAL A 147 -12.93 -11.68 14.90
CA VAL A 147 -13.14 -10.26 15.22
C VAL A 147 -13.34 -10.13 16.73
N ASP A 148 -12.55 -9.29 17.38
CA ASP A 148 -12.69 -8.97 18.81
C ASP A 148 -12.29 -7.51 19.07
N ARG A 149 -13.28 -6.64 19.16
CA ARG A 149 -13.11 -5.19 19.41
C ARG A 149 -12.59 -4.86 20.83
N ASN A 150 -12.49 -5.84 21.73
CA ASN A 150 -11.89 -5.65 23.04
C ASN A 150 -10.36 -5.85 23.02
N ILE A 151 -9.81 -6.35 21.93
CA ILE A 151 -8.40 -6.63 21.77
C ILE A 151 -7.81 -5.67 20.73
N ASN A 152 -7.05 -4.68 21.16
CA ASN A 152 -6.50 -3.62 20.33
C ASN A 152 -5.79 -4.07 19.04
N HIS A 153 -5.16 -5.25 19.05
CA HIS A 153 -4.42 -5.80 17.91
C HIS A 153 -5.17 -6.90 17.15
N ALA A 154 -6.42 -7.20 17.55
CA ALA A 154 -7.30 -8.06 16.76
C ALA A 154 -7.94 -7.28 15.59
N ARG A 155 -8.55 -8.00 14.67
CA ARG A 155 -9.46 -7.38 13.69
C ARG A 155 -10.73 -6.93 14.40
N HIS A 156 -11.28 -5.79 13.95
CA HIS A 156 -12.53 -5.25 14.47
C HIS A 156 -13.69 -5.38 13.47
N GLY A 157 -13.37 -5.70 12.20
CA GLY A 157 -14.36 -6.07 11.20
C GLY A 157 -14.77 -4.94 10.25
N GLY A 158 -14.17 -3.76 10.34
CA GLY A 158 -14.40 -2.71 9.35
C GLY A 158 -13.95 -3.16 7.94
N ASP A 159 -14.66 -2.67 6.90
CA ASP A 159 -14.51 -3.16 5.53
C ASP A 159 -14.81 -2.07 4.47
N ILE A 160 -14.66 -2.46 3.19
CA ILE A 160 -14.94 -1.57 2.04
C ILE A 160 -16.42 -1.18 2.00
N LYS A 161 -17.32 -2.08 2.37
CA LYS A 161 -18.76 -1.80 2.42
C LYS A 161 -19.07 -0.72 3.46
N GLY A 162 -18.42 -0.79 4.64
CA GLY A 162 -18.55 0.24 5.68
C GLY A 162 -18.02 1.60 5.23
N MET A 163 -16.90 1.62 4.47
CA MET A 163 -16.43 2.88 3.86
C MET A 163 -17.44 3.41 2.83
N LEU A 164 -17.99 2.55 1.97
CA LEU A 164 -19.02 2.91 0.99
C LEU A 164 -20.27 3.50 1.65
N ASP A 165 -20.75 2.90 2.74
CA ASP A 165 -21.95 3.32 3.45
C ASP A 165 -21.79 4.70 4.11
N HIS A 166 -20.54 5.14 4.32
CA HIS A 166 -20.24 6.43 4.95
C HIS A 166 -19.60 7.45 3.99
N LEU A 167 -19.62 7.22 2.66
CA LEU A 167 -19.08 8.18 1.69
C LEU A 167 -19.78 9.54 1.74
N ASP A 168 -21.09 9.58 2.04
CA ASP A 168 -21.80 10.86 2.16
C ASP A 168 -21.32 11.67 3.38
N TYR A 169 -20.91 10.99 4.46
CA TYR A 169 -20.26 11.65 5.59
C TYR A 169 -18.91 12.26 5.19
N ILE A 170 -18.08 11.48 4.50
CA ILE A 170 -16.76 11.92 4.05
C ILE A 170 -16.87 13.07 3.04
N ASP A 171 -17.78 12.98 2.09
CA ASP A 171 -18.08 14.03 1.11
C ASP A 171 -18.54 15.32 1.80
N SER A 172 -19.46 15.21 2.77
CA SER A 172 -19.96 16.35 3.53
C SER A 172 -18.89 17.02 4.42
N LEU A 173 -17.81 16.32 4.75
CA LEU A 173 -16.67 16.90 5.46
C LEU A 173 -15.89 17.87 4.57
N GLY A 174 -15.82 17.61 3.25
CA GLY A 174 -15.18 18.49 2.27
C GLY A 174 -13.78 18.05 1.84
N VAL A 175 -13.32 16.84 2.21
CA VAL A 175 -12.05 16.29 1.75
C VAL A 175 -12.10 15.94 0.26
N THR A 176 -10.99 16.01 -0.43
CA THR A 176 -10.91 15.80 -1.88
C THR A 176 -10.20 14.52 -2.28
N ALA A 177 -9.57 13.85 -1.34
CA ALA A 177 -8.93 12.56 -1.56
C ALA A 177 -9.04 11.67 -0.31
N ILE A 178 -9.07 10.35 -0.51
CA ILE A 178 -9.02 9.35 0.56
C ILE A 178 -7.74 8.54 0.39
N TRP A 179 -6.90 8.50 1.43
CA TRP A 179 -5.84 7.51 1.54
C TRP A 179 -6.35 6.35 2.40
N VAL A 180 -6.40 5.16 1.82
CA VAL A 180 -6.84 3.94 2.49
C VAL A 180 -5.61 3.13 2.89
N ASN A 181 -5.46 2.79 4.19
CA ASN A 181 -4.46 1.83 4.65
C ASN A 181 -4.59 0.50 3.88
N PRO A 182 -3.54 -0.37 3.88
CA PRO A 182 -3.50 -1.49 2.96
C PRO A 182 -4.73 -2.39 3.02
N VAL A 183 -5.31 -2.64 1.86
CA VAL A 183 -6.51 -3.49 1.67
C VAL A 183 -6.18 -4.83 1.00
N LEU A 184 -4.93 -5.04 0.58
CA LEU A 184 -4.50 -6.31 -0.02
C LEU A 184 -4.54 -7.44 1.00
N GLU A 185 -4.68 -8.68 0.51
CA GLU A 185 -4.76 -9.86 1.34
C GLU A 185 -3.61 -9.92 2.36
N ASN A 186 -3.97 -10.18 3.61
CA ASN A 186 -3.06 -10.27 4.75
C ASN A 186 -3.42 -11.50 5.59
N ASP A 187 -3.17 -12.70 5.05
CA ASP A 187 -3.45 -13.97 5.71
C ASP A 187 -2.34 -14.33 6.72
N MET A 188 -2.23 -13.53 7.77
CA MET A 188 -1.25 -13.67 8.82
C MET A 188 -1.91 -14.14 10.12
N PRO A 189 -1.20 -14.96 10.95
CA PRO A 189 -1.74 -15.45 12.22
C PRO A 189 -1.95 -14.37 13.28
N GLY A 190 -1.37 -13.18 13.10
CA GLY A 190 -1.52 -12.04 13.99
C GLY A 190 -1.31 -10.73 13.26
N GLY A 191 -1.83 -9.62 13.80
CA GLY A 191 -1.65 -8.29 13.25
C GLY A 191 -2.32 -8.03 11.89
N SER A 192 -3.14 -8.95 11.37
CA SER A 192 -3.70 -8.84 10.02
C SER A 192 -4.62 -7.63 9.81
N TYR A 193 -5.08 -7.00 10.88
CA TYR A 193 -5.96 -5.83 10.84
C TYR A 193 -5.34 -4.61 10.16
N HIS A 194 -4.02 -4.46 10.24
CA HIS A 194 -3.33 -3.27 9.71
C HIS A 194 -3.00 -3.37 8.21
N GLY A 195 -2.97 -4.59 7.63
CA GLY A 195 -2.76 -4.79 6.20
C GLY A 195 -1.30 -4.80 5.72
N TYR A 196 -0.32 -4.45 6.56
CA TYR A 196 1.08 -4.25 6.14
C TYR A 196 1.91 -5.52 5.94
N ALA A 197 1.34 -6.73 6.06
CA ALA A 197 2.02 -7.99 5.78
C ALA A 197 1.33 -8.73 4.62
N THR A 198 1.45 -8.19 3.41
CA THR A 198 0.76 -8.65 2.20
C THR A 198 1.06 -10.11 1.88
N THR A 199 0.01 -10.92 1.62
CA THR A 199 0.12 -12.32 1.23
C THR A 199 -0.37 -12.61 -0.19
N ASP A 200 -1.07 -11.67 -0.83
CA ASP A 200 -1.38 -11.67 -2.26
C ASP A 200 -1.44 -10.22 -2.78
N TYR A 201 -0.60 -9.90 -3.77
CA TYR A 201 -0.47 -8.54 -4.31
C TYR A 201 -1.55 -8.17 -5.35
N TYR A 202 -2.33 -9.14 -5.84
CA TYR A 202 -3.37 -8.92 -6.87
C TYR A 202 -4.79 -9.13 -6.34
N ARG A 203 -4.93 -9.30 -5.02
CA ARG A 203 -6.21 -9.61 -4.40
C ARG A 203 -6.47 -8.72 -3.18
N ILE A 204 -7.67 -8.17 -3.12
CA ILE A 204 -8.19 -7.54 -1.90
C ILE A 204 -8.40 -8.63 -0.83
N ASP A 205 -8.10 -8.31 0.42
CA ASP A 205 -8.38 -9.21 1.55
C ASP A 205 -9.89 -9.49 1.59
N PRO A 206 -10.32 -10.75 1.50
CA PRO A 206 -11.74 -11.08 1.41
C PRO A 206 -12.54 -10.70 2.67
N ARG A 207 -11.85 -10.36 3.76
CA ARG A 207 -12.47 -9.78 4.96
C ARG A 207 -12.68 -8.27 4.86
N PHE A 208 -12.11 -7.62 3.86
CA PHE A 208 -12.42 -6.24 3.47
C PHE A 208 -13.41 -6.19 2.30
N GLY A 209 -13.48 -7.25 1.50
CA GLY A 209 -14.31 -7.32 0.31
C GLY A 209 -13.64 -8.01 -0.87
N SER A 210 -14.03 -7.64 -2.08
CA SER A 210 -13.48 -8.17 -3.34
C SER A 210 -12.79 -7.08 -4.17
N ASN A 211 -12.07 -7.49 -5.23
CA ASN A 211 -11.50 -6.55 -6.19
C ASN A 211 -12.59 -5.71 -6.88
N GLU A 212 -13.77 -6.29 -7.11
CA GLU A 212 -14.92 -5.61 -7.71
C GLU A 212 -15.51 -4.58 -6.75
N GLU A 213 -15.58 -4.88 -5.45
CA GLU A 213 -16.04 -3.93 -4.43
C GLU A 213 -15.06 -2.79 -4.25
N TRP A 214 -13.75 -3.06 -4.30
CA TRP A 214 -12.73 -2.02 -4.34
C TRP A 214 -12.88 -1.10 -5.54
N ASN A 215 -13.04 -1.67 -6.75
CA ASN A 215 -13.26 -0.89 -7.96
C ASN A 215 -14.52 -0.02 -7.84
N ARG A 216 -15.60 -0.57 -7.28
CA ARG A 216 -16.83 0.17 -7.01
C ARG A 216 -16.60 1.30 -6.00
N PHE A 217 -15.81 1.07 -4.95
CA PHE A 217 -15.47 2.11 -3.98
C PHE A 217 -14.77 3.28 -4.66
N VAL A 218 -13.76 3.01 -5.48
CA VAL A 218 -13.05 4.05 -6.24
C VAL A 218 -13.99 4.80 -7.18
N GLU A 219 -14.84 4.08 -7.91
CA GLU A 219 -15.86 4.70 -8.81
C GLU A 219 -16.83 5.60 -8.04
N GLU A 220 -17.29 5.16 -6.86
CA GLU A 220 -18.19 5.95 -6.01
C GLU A 220 -17.52 7.21 -5.43
N CYS A 221 -16.21 7.13 -5.11
CA CYS A 221 -15.41 8.29 -4.75
C CYS A 221 -15.31 9.27 -5.91
N HIS A 222 -14.95 8.79 -7.11
CA HIS A 222 -14.83 9.63 -8.31
C HIS A 222 -16.14 10.33 -8.68
N ARG A 223 -17.30 9.69 -8.50
CA ARG A 223 -18.61 10.33 -8.73
C ARG A 223 -18.89 11.51 -7.80
N ARG A 224 -18.20 11.57 -6.66
CA ARG A 224 -18.24 12.69 -5.70
C ARG A 224 -17.09 13.68 -5.90
N GLY A 225 -16.21 13.45 -6.88
CA GLY A 225 -15.00 14.26 -7.08
C GLY A 225 -13.89 13.96 -6.08
N ILE A 226 -13.97 12.83 -5.36
CA ILE A 226 -12.99 12.40 -4.37
C ILE A 226 -12.00 11.44 -5.03
N LYS A 227 -10.70 11.73 -4.94
CA LYS A 227 -9.60 10.88 -5.41
C LYS A 227 -9.32 9.75 -4.42
N VAL A 228 -8.67 8.67 -4.90
CA VAL A 228 -8.29 7.55 -4.04
C VAL A 228 -6.80 7.26 -4.13
N VAL A 229 -6.14 7.23 -2.98
CA VAL A 229 -4.72 6.88 -2.80
C VAL A 229 -4.64 5.51 -2.14
N MET A 230 -4.00 4.55 -2.82
CA MET A 230 -3.82 3.18 -2.34
C MET A 230 -2.48 3.04 -1.62
N ASP A 231 -2.50 2.39 -0.47
CA ASP A 231 -1.28 2.04 0.26
C ASP A 231 -0.67 0.76 -0.31
N MET A 232 0.63 0.80 -0.67
CA MET A 232 1.37 -0.34 -1.23
C MET A 232 2.64 -0.61 -0.43
N ILE A 233 2.98 -1.89 -0.30
CA ILE A 233 4.12 -2.36 0.49
C ILE A 233 5.05 -3.14 -0.43
N PHE A 234 6.20 -2.56 -0.81
CA PHE A 234 7.17 -3.20 -1.69
C PHE A 234 8.50 -3.55 -1.03
N ASN A 235 8.69 -3.08 0.20
CA ASN A 235 9.86 -3.42 0.99
C ASN A 235 9.83 -4.89 1.44
N HIS A 236 8.69 -5.39 1.85
CA HIS A 236 8.53 -6.74 2.41
C HIS A 236 7.19 -7.36 2.02
N SER A 237 7.04 -8.66 2.23
CA SER A 237 5.76 -9.35 2.23
C SER A 237 5.43 -9.88 3.63
N GLY A 238 4.25 -10.47 3.80
CA GLY A 238 3.97 -11.30 4.96
C GLY A 238 4.65 -12.67 4.84
N SER A 239 5.07 -13.27 5.96
CA SER A 239 5.57 -14.66 5.97
C SER A 239 4.48 -15.70 5.63
N GLY A 240 3.21 -15.30 5.62
CA GLY A 240 2.09 -16.11 5.08
C GLY A 240 2.01 -16.12 3.56
N HIS A 241 2.78 -15.27 2.85
CA HIS A 241 2.83 -15.28 1.40
C HIS A 241 3.41 -16.61 0.89
N PRO A 242 2.82 -17.25 -0.15
CA PRO A 242 3.35 -18.51 -0.70
C PRO A 242 4.83 -18.48 -1.07
N TRP A 243 5.37 -17.32 -1.45
CA TRP A 243 6.80 -17.15 -1.74
C TRP A 243 7.72 -17.46 -0.56
N PHE A 244 7.22 -17.37 0.67
CA PHE A 244 8.06 -17.61 1.84
C PHE A 244 8.46 -19.09 1.94
N GLU A 245 7.55 -19.99 1.61
CA GLU A 245 7.80 -21.44 1.60
C GLU A 245 8.37 -21.92 0.27
N ASP A 246 7.86 -21.39 -0.85
CA ASP A 246 8.25 -21.75 -2.22
C ASP A 246 8.61 -20.49 -3.00
N ARG A 247 9.85 -20.03 -2.83
CA ARG A 247 10.36 -18.83 -3.50
C ARG A 247 10.76 -19.12 -4.94
N PRO A 248 10.41 -18.25 -5.90
CA PRO A 248 10.81 -18.44 -7.30
C PRO A 248 12.33 -18.54 -7.48
N PHE A 249 13.07 -17.59 -6.92
CA PHE A 249 14.53 -17.53 -6.95
C PHE A 249 15.09 -17.55 -5.53
N LYS A 250 16.32 -18.06 -5.36
CA LYS A 250 17.01 -18.10 -4.06
C LYS A 250 17.21 -16.72 -3.46
N ASP A 251 17.38 -15.72 -4.30
CA ASP A 251 17.57 -14.32 -3.95
C ASP A 251 16.28 -13.47 -3.99
N TRP A 252 15.10 -14.12 -3.90
CA TRP A 252 13.81 -13.42 -3.89
C TRP A 252 13.62 -12.54 -2.64
N PHE A 253 14.17 -13.02 -1.52
CA PHE A 253 14.23 -12.28 -0.27
C PHE A 253 15.69 -11.96 0.08
N ASN A 254 15.88 -10.83 0.76
CA ASN A 254 17.14 -10.51 1.42
C ASN A 254 17.29 -11.38 2.68
N PHE A 255 18.52 -11.79 3.02
CA PHE A 255 18.80 -12.75 4.10
C PHE A 255 17.93 -14.03 4.00
N PRO A 256 17.98 -14.76 2.88
CA PRO A 256 17.08 -15.88 2.61
C PRO A 256 17.26 -17.09 3.54
N ASP A 257 18.39 -17.17 4.24
CA ASP A 257 18.74 -18.29 5.11
C ASP A 257 18.29 -18.11 6.57
N GLY A 258 17.72 -16.94 6.90
CA GLY A 258 17.20 -16.69 8.24
C GLY A 258 16.95 -15.22 8.55
N TYR A 259 16.14 -15.00 9.56
CA TYR A 259 15.77 -13.67 10.01
C TYR A 259 16.97 -12.84 10.49
N VAL A 260 17.15 -11.70 9.88
CA VAL A 260 18.09 -10.63 10.32
C VAL A 260 17.29 -9.35 10.40
N GLN A 261 17.04 -8.87 11.61
CA GLN A 261 16.27 -7.65 11.82
C GLN A 261 16.99 -6.41 11.29
N THR A 262 16.25 -5.52 10.62
CA THR A 262 16.77 -4.18 10.27
C THR A 262 17.23 -3.45 11.53
N ASN A 263 18.23 -2.59 11.40
CA ASN A 263 18.69 -1.76 12.52
C ASN A 263 17.83 -0.50 12.71
N TYR A 264 16.86 -0.25 11.84
CA TYR A 264 15.99 0.94 11.84
C TYR A 264 16.76 2.28 11.81
N ARG A 265 17.96 2.30 11.24
CA ARG A 265 18.84 3.46 11.24
C ARG A 265 18.94 4.11 9.85
N LEU A 266 17.90 4.82 9.45
CA LEU A 266 17.87 5.50 8.15
C LEU A 266 19.03 6.48 7.94
N SER A 267 19.64 7.02 9.00
CA SER A 267 20.85 7.84 8.92
C SER A 267 22.02 7.13 8.23
N THR A 268 22.08 5.80 8.28
CA THR A 268 23.11 5.01 7.56
C THR A 268 23.06 5.21 6.05
N LEU A 269 21.93 5.65 5.50
CA LEU A 269 21.76 5.88 4.07
C LEU A 269 22.43 7.19 3.60
N HIS A 270 22.70 8.10 4.52
CA HIS A 270 23.26 9.43 4.26
C HIS A 270 24.68 9.60 4.81
N ASP A 271 25.05 8.82 5.82
CA ASP A 271 26.36 8.90 6.46
C ASP A 271 27.46 8.41 5.49
N PRO A 272 28.40 9.28 5.07
CA PRO A 272 29.47 8.89 4.17
C PRO A 272 30.52 7.96 4.81
N TYR A 273 30.48 7.81 6.12
CA TYR A 273 31.43 6.99 6.91
C TYR A 273 30.80 5.70 7.46
N VAL A 274 29.56 5.43 7.11
CA VAL A 274 28.86 4.21 7.54
C VAL A 274 29.56 2.95 7.04
N SER A 275 29.56 1.89 7.86
CA SER A 275 30.02 0.58 7.43
C SER A 275 29.03 -0.04 6.43
N ASP A 276 29.54 -0.81 5.46
CA ASP A 276 28.68 -1.56 4.53
C ASP A 276 27.76 -2.53 5.26
N TYR A 277 28.21 -3.07 6.40
CA TYR A 277 27.39 -3.94 7.24
C TYR A 277 26.16 -3.24 7.79
N ASP A 278 26.33 -2.05 8.38
CA ASP A 278 25.20 -1.30 8.97
C ASP A 278 24.24 -0.80 7.90
N LYS A 279 24.78 -0.31 6.78
CA LYS A 279 23.99 0.13 5.64
C LYS A 279 23.15 -1.02 5.05
N ARG A 280 23.81 -2.17 4.81
CA ARG A 280 23.13 -3.36 4.32
C ARG A 280 22.06 -3.84 5.30
N ARG A 281 22.35 -3.83 6.59
CA ARG A 281 21.37 -4.22 7.61
C ARG A 281 20.16 -3.28 7.67
N THR A 282 20.32 -1.99 7.33
CA THR A 282 19.19 -1.06 7.22
C THR A 282 18.27 -1.44 6.06
N VAL A 283 18.84 -1.69 4.87
CA VAL A 283 18.09 -1.87 3.62
C VAL A 283 17.62 -3.31 3.42
N ASP A 284 18.46 -4.29 3.76
CA ASP A 284 18.17 -5.71 3.52
C ASP A 284 17.54 -6.40 4.75
N GLY A 285 17.55 -5.75 5.92
CA GLY A 285 17.04 -6.34 7.16
C GLY A 285 15.53 -6.35 7.21
N TRP A 286 14.95 -7.44 7.70
CA TRP A 286 13.51 -7.59 7.86
C TRP A 286 12.97 -6.70 8.99
N PHE A 287 11.82 -6.10 8.82
CA PHE A 287 11.18 -5.29 9.87
C PHE A 287 10.92 -6.12 11.13
N VAL A 288 10.25 -7.23 10.97
CA VAL A 288 10.04 -8.25 11.99
C VAL A 288 10.12 -9.63 11.33
N GLU A 289 10.24 -10.68 12.12
CA GLU A 289 10.31 -12.06 11.61
C GLU A 289 9.14 -12.43 10.68
N ALA A 290 7.96 -11.87 10.93
CA ALA A 290 6.76 -12.09 10.13
C ALA A 290 6.72 -11.29 8.82
N MET A 291 7.71 -10.41 8.56
CA MET A 291 7.78 -9.53 7.39
C MET A 291 9.11 -9.69 6.67
N PRO A 292 9.30 -10.78 5.90
CA PRO A 292 10.53 -11.03 5.14
C PRO A 292 10.75 -9.94 4.09
N ASP A 293 11.97 -9.43 4.04
CA ASP A 293 12.38 -8.33 3.18
C ASP A 293 12.57 -8.80 1.73
N LEU A 294 11.94 -8.12 0.79
CA LEU A 294 11.99 -8.43 -0.63
C LEU A 294 13.25 -7.86 -1.28
N ASN A 295 13.87 -8.62 -2.18
CA ASN A 295 15.06 -8.18 -2.90
C ASN A 295 14.70 -7.46 -4.21
N GLN A 296 14.47 -6.15 -4.17
CA GLN A 296 14.11 -5.33 -5.34
C GLN A 296 15.23 -5.28 -6.39
N ARG A 297 16.45 -5.76 -6.10
CA ARG A 297 17.53 -5.93 -7.07
C ARG A 297 17.33 -7.14 -7.98
N ASN A 298 16.47 -8.09 -7.61
CA ASN A 298 16.06 -9.16 -8.52
C ASN A 298 15.16 -8.58 -9.62
N PRO A 299 15.57 -8.67 -10.91
CA PRO A 299 14.85 -8.01 -12.00
C PRO A 299 13.45 -8.56 -12.24
N HIS A 300 13.22 -9.84 -11.93
CA HIS A 300 11.91 -10.47 -12.11
C HIS A 300 10.93 -10.05 -11.02
N LEU A 301 11.42 -9.90 -9.77
CA LEU A 301 10.63 -9.33 -8.69
C LEU A 301 10.31 -7.85 -8.96
N MET A 302 11.32 -7.08 -9.37
CA MET A 302 11.10 -5.64 -9.65
C MET A 302 10.08 -5.44 -10.76
N LYS A 303 10.15 -6.23 -11.85
CA LYS A 303 9.15 -6.20 -12.93
C LYS A 303 7.76 -6.58 -12.43
N TYR A 304 7.66 -7.58 -11.53
CA TYR A 304 6.39 -7.96 -10.90
C TYR A 304 5.78 -6.80 -10.10
N LEU A 305 6.58 -6.11 -9.27
CA LEU A 305 6.12 -4.98 -8.45
C LEU A 305 5.71 -3.76 -9.30
N ILE A 306 6.46 -3.46 -10.37
CA ILE A 306 6.09 -2.43 -11.35
C ILE A 306 4.73 -2.75 -11.97
N GLN A 307 4.57 -3.98 -12.48
CA GLN A 307 3.32 -4.41 -13.11
C GLN A 307 2.15 -4.46 -12.12
N ASN A 308 2.41 -4.77 -10.86
CA ASN A 308 1.40 -4.72 -9.81
C ASN A 308 0.82 -3.31 -9.65
N SER A 309 1.66 -2.27 -9.57
CA SER A 309 1.18 -0.89 -9.52
C SER A 309 0.38 -0.50 -10.76
N LEU A 310 0.91 -0.79 -11.95
CA LEU A 310 0.23 -0.47 -13.21
C LEU A 310 -1.11 -1.22 -13.32
N TRP A 311 -1.17 -2.45 -12.82
CA TRP A 311 -2.39 -3.25 -12.82
C TRP A 311 -3.47 -2.63 -11.91
N TRP A 312 -3.12 -2.20 -10.69
CA TRP A 312 -4.06 -1.54 -9.79
C TRP A 312 -4.52 -0.19 -10.33
N ILE A 313 -3.61 0.60 -10.92
CA ILE A 313 -3.97 1.88 -11.56
C ILE A 313 -4.95 1.65 -12.72
N GLU A 314 -4.69 0.70 -13.61
CA GLU A 314 -5.58 0.43 -14.76
C GLU A 314 -6.89 -0.24 -14.35
N SER A 315 -6.88 -1.17 -13.38
CA SER A 315 -8.09 -1.90 -13.00
C SER A 315 -9.05 -1.07 -12.14
N SER A 316 -8.51 -0.28 -11.20
CA SER A 316 -9.30 0.44 -10.20
C SER A 316 -9.37 1.94 -10.44
N LYS A 317 -8.49 2.48 -11.30
CA LYS A 317 -8.39 3.92 -11.57
C LYS A 317 -8.00 4.75 -10.33
N ILE A 318 -7.21 4.16 -9.42
CA ILE A 318 -6.68 4.90 -8.26
C ILE A 318 -5.83 6.09 -8.71
N ASP A 319 -5.88 7.18 -7.96
CA ASP A 319 -5.28 8.47 -8.32
C ASP A 319 -3.89 8.68 -7.74
N GLY A 320 -3.49 7.85 -6.79
CA GLY A 320 -2.18 7.93 -6.16
C GLY A 320 -1.79 6.66 -5.42
N ILE A 321 -0.51 6.60 -5.07
CA ILE A 321 0.06 5.53 -4.25
C ILE A 321 0.76 6.16 -3.04
N ARG A 322 0.50 5.62 -1.85
CA ARG A 322 1.40 5.77 -0.72
C ARG A 322 2.29 4.54 -0.65
N MET A 323 3.60 4.74 -0.68
CA MET A 323 4.57 3.65 -0.57
C MET A 323 5.09 3.54 0.85
N ASP A 324 4.74 2.43 1.47
CA ASP A 324 5.17 2.05 2.81
C ASP A 324 6.69 1.92 2.90
N THR A 325 7.27 2.37 4.01
CA THR A 325 8.68 2.14 4.38
C THR A 325 9.69 2.41 3.25
N HIS A 326 9.40 3.39 2.38
CA HIS A 326 10.11 3.64 1.13
C HIS A 326 11.65 3.64 1.22
N PRO A 327 12.30 4.25 2.24
CA PRO A 327 13.75 4.29 2.36
C PRO A 327 14.43 2.95 2.69
N TYR A 328 13.68 1.96 3.13
CA TYR A 328 14.20 0.66 3.51
C TYR A 328 14.35 -0.29 2.31
N ALA A 329 13.62 -0.04 1.22
CA ALA A 329 13.77 -0.78 -0.03
C ALA A 329 15.01 -0.35 -0.83
N ASP A 330 15.41 -1.14 -1.82
CA ASP A 330 16.55 -0.80 -2.69
C ASP A 330 16.31 0.51 -3.44
N PHE A 331 17.23 1.47 -3.28
CA PHE A 331 17.10 2.82 -3.83
C PHE A 331 16.93 2.83 -5.36
N ASP A 332 17.78 2.09 -6.08
CA ASP A 332 17.78 2.08 -7.55
C ASP A 332 16.55 1.35 -8.09
N GLY A 333 16.17 0.24 -7.44
CA GLY A 333 14.95 -0.50 -7.75
C GLY A 333 13.70 0.37 -7.59
N MET A 334 13.58 1.11 -6.48
CA MET A 334 12.43 1.98 -6.24
C MET A 334 12.42 3.20 -7.15
N ALA A 335 13.58 3.80 -7.46
CA ALA A 335 13.68 4.88 -8.44
C ALA A 335 13.26 4.42 -9.84
N HIS A 336 13.61 3.19 -10.23
CA HIS A 336 13.17 2.57 -11.49
C HIS A 336 11.66 2.32 -11.49
N TRP A 337 11.11 1.77 -10.41
CA TRP A 337 9.66 1.57 -10.27
C TRP A 337 8.88 2.87 -10.48
N ILE A 338 9.27 3.96 -9.81
CA ILE A 338 8.62 5.26 -9.96
C ILE A 338 8.73 5.76 -11.40
N ALA A 339 9.91 5.65 -12.02
CA ALA A 339 10.11 6.07 -13.41
C ALA A 339 9.17 5.32 -14.38
N GLU A 340 8.97 4.02 -14.20
CA GLU A 340 8.05 3.22 -15.02
C GLU A 340 6.58 3.61 -14.82
N VAL A 341 6.16 3.87 -13.58
CA VAL A 341 4.81 4.38 -13.30
C VAL A 341 4.61 5.75 -13.94
N MET A 342 5.57 6.67 -13.76
CA MET A 342 5.48 8.03 -14.34
C MET A 342 5.57 8.05 -15.85
N ARG A 343 6.23 7.07 -16.47
CA ARG A 343 6.26 6.93 -17.92
C ARG A 343 4.88 6.56 -18.47
N GLN A 344 4.18 5.67 -17.77
CA GLN A 344 2.82 5.27 -18.15
C GLN A 344 1.78 6.35 -17.83
N TYR A 345 1.96 7.06 -16.70
CA TYR A 345 1.03 8.08 -16.19
C TYR A 345 1.78 9.35 -15.82
N PRO A 346 2.14 10.20 -16.81
CA PRO A 346 2.78 11.49 -16.54
C PRO A 346 1.86 12.37 -15.67
N GLY A 347 2.37 12.84 -14.54
CA GLY A 347 1.58 13.63 -13.59
C GLY A 347 0.92 12.83 -12.44
N TYR A 348 1.07 11.52 -12.45
CA TYR A 348 0.68 10.69 -11.30
C TYR A 348 1.46 11.10 -10.05
N ASN A 349 0.87 10.97 -8.86
CA ASN A 349 1.60 11.26 -7.63
C ASN A 349 1.79 10.01 -6.77
N ILE A 350 2.99 9.90 -6.23
CA ILE A 350 3.40 8.85 -5.29
C ILE A 350 3.98 9.55 -4.07
N VAL A 351 3.45 9.24 -2.89
CA VAL A 351 4.03 9.68 -1.63
C VAL A 351 4.76 8.53 -0.97
N GLY A 352 6.05 8.73 -0.66
CA GLY A 352 6.86 7.76 0.07
C GLY A 352 6.87 8.07 1.56
N GLU A 353 6.67 7.04 2.37
CA GLU A 353 6.91 7.16 3.79
C GLU A 353 8.42 7.21 4.06
N CYS A 354 8.93 8.42 4.25
CA CYS A 354 10.32 8.71 4.57
C CYS A 354 10.41 9.25 5.99
N TRP A 355 10.36 8.37 6.98
CA TRP A 355 10.26 8.74 8.39
C TRP A 355 11.62 9.20 8.94
N TYR A 356 11.89 10.47 8.80
CA TYR A 356 13.07 11.12 9.38
C TYR A 356 12.66 12.14 10.44
N GLY A 357 13.56 12.36 11.41
CA GLY A 357 13.44 13.45 12.39
C GLY A 357 14.21 14.71 11.96
N SER A 358 14.49 14.87 10.66
CA SER A 358 15.21 16.02 10.13
C SER A 358 14.81 16.32 8.70
N GLU A 359 14.70 17.60 8.38
CA GLU A 359 14.31 18.11 7.06
C GLU A 359 15.27 17.65 5.95
N GLY A 360 16.57 17.60 6.24
CA GLY A 360 17.58 17.11 5.28
C GLY A 360 17.43 15.62 4.95
N GLY A 361 16.97 14.81 5.91
CA GLY A 361 16.67 13.39 5.71
C GLY A 361 15.46 13.19 4.80
N GLU A 362 14.40 13.95 5.00
CA GLU A 362 13.19 13.90 4.16
C GLU A 362 13.47 14.47 2.76
N ALA A 363 14.11 15.64 2.68
CA ALA A 363 14.45 16.31 1.42
C ALA A 363 15.35 15.44 0.52
N PHE A 364 16.16 14.57 1.08
CA PHE A 364 17.00 13.63 0.32
C PHE A 364 16.18 12.76 -0.64
N TRP A 365 14.97 12.38 -0.25
CA TRP A 365 14.12 11.46 -0.99
C TRP A 365 13.23 12.12 -2.03
N GLN A 366 13.03 13.44 -1.96
CA GLN A 366 12.19 14.08 -2.97
C GLN A 366 12.90 14.12 -4.33
N LYS A 367 12.13 13.94 -5.39
CA LYS A 367 12.59 14.02 -6.79
C LYS A 367 13.43 15.29 -7.01
N ASP A 368 14.52 15.16 -7.75
CA ASP A 368 15.46 16.23 -8.08
C ASP A 368 16.17 16.86 -6.87
N SER A 369 16.25 16.12 -5.76
CA SER A 369 16.91 16.57 -4.54
C SER A 369 18.39 16.86 -4.76
N TYR A 370 18.81 18.10 -4.51
CA TYR A 370 20.20 18.50 -4.58
C TYR A 370 21.04 18.10 -3.34
N VAL A 371 20.40 17.66 -2.27
CA VAL A 371 21.09 17.08 -1.11
C VAL A 371 21.37 15.59 -1.31
N ASN A 372 20.71 14.94 -2.27
CA ASN A 372 20.93 13.53 -2.60
C ASN A 372 22.11 13.39 -3.57
N ARG A 373 23.17 12.70 -3.11
CA ARG A 373 24.37 12.43 -3.91
C ARG A 373 24.41 11.05 -4.55
N LYS A 374 23.39 10.21 -4.30
CA LYS A 374 23.30 8.86 -4.90
C LYS A 374 22.70 8.90 -6.31
N GLY A 375 21.79 9.82 -6.56
CA GLY A 375 21.04 9.91 -7.82
C GLY A 375 19.64 10.47 -7.57
N ASN A 376 18.79 10.43 -8.57
CA ASN A 376 17.41 10.87 -8.44
C ASN A 376 16.54 9.72 -7.96
N SER A 377 15.86 9.89 -6.83
CA SER A 377 14.89 8.92 -6.33
C SER A 377 13.63 8.83 -7.21
N ASN A 378 13.38 9.87 -8.03
CA ASN A 378 12.15 10.10 -8.78
C ASN A 378 10.88 10.27 -7.92
N LEU A 379 10.97 10.19 -6.59
CA LEU A 379 9.83 10.25 -5.68
C LEU A 379 9.23 11.67 -5.64
N PRO A 380 7.99 11.88 -6.12
CA PRO A 380 7.43 13.24 -6.19
C PRO A 380 7.17 13.83 -4.81
N THR A 381 6.64 13.03 -3.88
CA THR A 381 6.15 13.49 -2.58
C THR A 381 6.76 12.69 -1.45
N VAL A 382 7.21 13.38 -0.40
CA VAL A 382 7.63 12.80 0.89
C VAL A 382 6.65 13.21 1.98
N MET A 383 6.61 12.46 3.08
CA MET A 383 5.79 12.79 4.26
C MET A 383 6.58 13.69 5.22
N ASP A 384 5.93 14.73 5.75
CA ASP A 384 6.51 15.70 6.68
C ASP A 384 6.41 15.21 8.13
N PHE A 385 7.24 14.25 8.49
CA PHE A 385 7.34 13.74 9.87
C PHE A 385 7.89 14.78 10.84
N VAL A 386 8.74 15.69 10.37
CA VAL A 386 9.29 16.75 11.21
C VAL A 386 8.19 17.68 11.69
N LEU A 387 7.26 18.06 10.80
CA LEU A 387 6.08 18.84 11.18
C LEU A 387 5.22 18.08 12.19
N SER A 388 4.96 16.78 11.95
CA SER A 388 4.17 15.95 12.86
C SER A 388 4.82 15.86 14.26
N ILE A 389 6.14 15.69 14.34
CA ILE A 389 6.89 15.62 15.60
C ILE A 389 6.80 16.94 16.37
N LYS A 390 6.97 18.07 15.70
CA LYS A 390 6.99 19.41 16.32
C LYS A 390 5.58 19.98 16.54
N GLY A 391 4.63 19.67 15.65
CA GLY A 391 3.35 20.39 15.54
C GLY A 391 2.47 20.28 16.76
N ARG A 392 2.35 19.11 17.38
CA ARG A 392 1.51 18.95 18.57
C ARG A 392 1.97 19.87 19.69
N ASP A 393 3.24 19.83 20.04
CA ASP A 393 3.79 20.61 21.15
C ASP A 393 3.80 22.12 20.84
N ALA A 394 3.96 22.45 19.56
CA ALA A 394 3.89 23.84 19.09
C ALA A 394 2.51 24.49 19.31
N PHE A 395 1.42 23.76 19.12
CA PHE A 395 0.07 24.30 19.28
C PHE A 395 -0.50 24.11 20.69
N SER A 396 -0.17 23.00 21.38
CA SER A 396 -0.68 22.70 22.73
C SER A 396 0.15 23.34 23.84
N GLY A 397 1.42 23.67 23.56
CA GLY A 397 2.35 24.25 24.52
C GLY A 397 2.33 25.78 24.59
N GLN A 398 3.12 26.31 25.50
CA GLN A 398 3.38 27.74 25.54
C GLN A 398 4.51 28.11 24.57
N THR A 399 4.28 29.13 23.76
CA THR A 399 5.29 29.68 22.87
C THR A 399 6.20 30.62 23.66
N ASP A 400 7.51 30.37 23.63
CA ASP A 400 8.53 31.26 24.11
C ASP A 400 9.54 31.58 22.97
N ARG A 401 10.72 32.12 23.34
CA ARG A 401 11.75 32.48 22.35
C ARG A 401 12.33 31.27 21.59
N LEU A 402 12.25 30.07 22.11
CA LEU A 402 12.96 28.87 21.62
C LEU A 402 12.04 27.67 21.34
N THR A 403 10.77 27.73 21.75
CA THR A 403 9.85 26.61 21.73
C THR A 403 8.44 27.02 21.24
N GLY A 404 7.58 26.05 21.08
CA GLY A 404 6.21 26.27 20.66
C GLY A 404 6.13 26.60 19.17
N LEU A 405 5.42 27.67 18.80
CA LEU A 405 5.28 28.05 17.38
C LEU A 405 6.61 28.42 16.71
N ASN A 406 7.66 28.78 17.46
CA ASN A 406 8.98 29.01 16.89
C ASN A 406 9.59 27.75 16.27
N ASP A 407 9.31 26.57 16.83
CA ASP A 407 9.76 25.29 16.24
C ASP A 407 9.19 25.08 14.84
N ILE A 408 7.95 25.55 14.58
CA ILE A 408 7.33 25.50 13.25
C ILE A 408 7.98 26.52 12.32
N TYR A 409 8.26 27.75 12.78
CA TYR A 409 8.95 28.74 11.97
C TYR A 409 10.36 28.28 11.57
N ASP A 410 11.10 27.68 12.50
CA ASP A 410 12.41 27.11 12.22
C ASP A 410 12.34 25.96 11.22
N HIS A 411 11.31 25.11 11.31
CA HIS A 411 11.05 24.05 10.35
C HIS A 411 10.76 24.60 8.96
N LEU A 412 9.80 25.52 8.83
CA LEU A 412 9.44 26.13 7.55
C LEU A 412 10.59 26.93 6.92
N ALA A 413 11.46 27.53 7.75
CA ALA A 413 12.65 28.21 7.28
C ALA A 413 13.63 27.29 6.53
N LEU A 414 13.52 25.97 6.68
CA LEU A 414 14.31 24.96 5.98
C LEU A 414 13.67 24.43 4.71
N ASP A 415 12.51 24.95 4.29
CA ASP A 415 11.83 24.55 3.05
C ASP A 415 12.73 24.67 1.81
N TYR A 416 13.76 25.52 1.83
CA TYR A 416 14.75 25.63 0.76
C TYR A 416 15.56 24.33 0.53
N LEU A 417 15.52 23.36 1.46
CA LEU A 417 16.15 22.04 1.28
C LEU A 417 15.37 21.17 0.29
N PHE A 418 14.09 21.40 0.13
CA PHE A 418 13.21 20.61 -0.72
C PHE A 418 13.14 21.23 -2.13
N PRO A 419 13.30 20.42 -3.19
CA PRO A 419 13.10 20.88 -4.56
C PRO A 419 11.69 21.43 -4.82
N ASN A 420 10.68 20.84 -4.19
CA ASN A 420 9.29 21.26 -4.30
C ASN A 420 8.56 21.15 -2.95
N PRO A 421 8.65 22.19 -2.09
CA PRO A 421 7.99 22.17 -0.77
C PRO A 421 6.46 22.17 -0.86
N GLN A 422 5.86 22.55 -2.00
CA GLN A 422 4.42 22.45 -2.21
C GLN A 422 3.96 21.01 -2.43
N ASN A 423 4.85 20.10 -2.76
CA ASN A 423 4.55 18.69 -2.95
C ASN A 423 5.12 17.83 -1.80
N ILE A 424 4.85 18.23 -0.58
CA ILE A 424 5.16 17.48 0.65
C ILE A 424 3.82 17.14 1.31
N LEU A 425 3.61 15.89 1.71
CA LEU A 425 2.42 15.49 2.45
C LEU A 425 2.56 15.93 3.91
N THR A 426 1.78 16.92 4.31
CA THR A 426 1.80 17.50 5.66
C THR A 426 0.74 16.87 6.55
N PHE A 427 1.07 16.58 7.80
CA PHE A 427 0.15 15.99 8.76
C PHE A 427 0.56 16.32 10.19
N LEU A 428 -0.39 16.21 11.13
CA LEU A 428 -0.14 16.39 12.55
C LEU A 428 -0.21 15.07 13.32
N ASP A 429 -0.97 14.11 12.79
CA ASP A 429 -1.05 12.73 13.25
C ASP A 429 -1.36 11.77 12.11
N ASN A 430 -1.07 10.49 12.33
CA ASN A 430 -1.45 9.40 11.47
C ASN A 430 -1.63 8.09 12.27
N HIS A 431 -1.78 6.96 11.59
CA HIS A 431 -1.98 5.65 12.22
C HIS A 431 -0.74 5.09 12.94
N ASP A 432 0.44 5.68 12.77
CA ASP A 432 1.72 5.23 13.36
C ASP A 432 2.25 6.18 14.43
N THR A 433 1.66 7.36 14.57
CA THR A 433 2.03 8.36 15.57
C THR A 433 1.00 8.42 16.69
N ASP A 434 1.32 9.10 17.77
CA ASP A 434 0.30 9.56 18.72
C ASP A 434 -0.76 10.38 17.99
N ARG A 435 -2.02 10.30 18.41
CA ARG A 435 -3.05 11.23 17.93
C ARG A 435 -2.64 12.67 18.26
N PHE A 436 -3.05 13.63 17.44
CA PHE A 436 -2.81 15.05 17.72
C PHE A 436 -3.36 15.44 19.08
N LEU A 437 -4.54 14.94 19.44
CA LEU A 437 -5.09 15.00 20.78
C LEU A 437 -4.67 13.75 21.57
N LEU A 438 -3.89 13.93 22.64
CA LEU A 438 -3.56 12.83 23.57
C LEU A 438 -4.73 12.46 24.47
N SER A 439 -5.55 13.47 24.82
CA SER A 439 -6.74 13.37 25.66
C SER A 439 -7.78 14.37 25.20
N GLU A 440 -8.97 14.31 25.79
CA GLU A 440 -10.01 15.30 25.49
C GLU A 440 -9.53 16.72 25.87
N PRO A 441 -9.59 17.68 24.93
CA PRO A 441 -9.07 19.03 25.21
C PRO A 441 -10.02 19.86 26.07
N ASP A 442 -9.48 20.67 26.97
CA ASP A 442 -10.27 21.62 27.76
C ASP A 442 -10.95 22.69 26.89
N SER A 443 -10.30 23.09 25.80
CA SER A 443 -10.84 24.02 24.82
C SER A 443 -10.38 23.68 23.41
N LEU A 444 -11.17 24.07 22.39
CA LEU A 444 -10.84 23.84 20.98
C LEU A 444 -9.91 24.90 20.37
N GLY A 445 -9.48 25.88 21.12
CA GLY A 445 -8.76 27.04 20.59
C GLY A 445 -7.48 26.65 19.85
N TRP A 446 -6.60 25.90 20.51
CA TRP A 446 -5.34 25.47 19.93
C TRP A 446 -5.51 24.39 18.85
N TRP A 447 -6.49 23.48 18.99
CA TRP A 447 -6.84 22.52 17.96
C TRP A 447 -7.30 23.22 16.66
N LYS A 448 -8.17 24.24 16.78
CA LYS A 448 -8.59 25.05 15.63
C LYS A 448 -7.43 25.77 14.96
N GLN A 449 -6.50 26.33 15.74
CA GLN A 449 -5.28 26.96 15.20
C GLN A 449 -4.42 25.96 14.43
N ALA A 450 -4.26 24.76 14.94
CA ALA A 450 -3.53 23.70 14.27
C ALA A 450 -4.18 23.28 12.96
N MET A 451 -5.52 23.12 12.92
CA MET A 451 -6.25 22.79 11.69
C MET A 451 -6.17 23.92 10.65
N ILE A 452 -6.28 25.18 11.07
CA ILE A 452 -6.07 26.34 10.17
C ILE A 452 -4.65 26.26 9.59
N PHE A 453 -3.63 26.09 10.43
CA PHE A 453 -2.25 26.00 9.98
C PHE A 453 -2.05 24.85 8.97
N LEU A 454 -2.49 23.65 9.31
CA LEU A 454 -2.35 22.48 8.45
C LEU A 454 -2.97 22.68 7.05
N LEU A 455 -4.16 23.27 7.00
CA LEU A 455 -4.93 23.42 5.76
C LEU A 455 -4.62 24.72 4.97
N THR A 456 -3.86 25.65 5.54
CA THR A 456 -3.55 26.92 4.87
C THR A 456 -2.05 27.19 4.69
N SER A 457 -1.19 26.28 5.19
CA SER A 457 0.24 26.36 4.91
C SER A 457 0.61 25.57 3.64
N ARG A 458 1.90 25.46 3.37
CA ARG A 458 2.39 24.75 2.17
C ARG A 458 2.18 23.24 2.30
N GLY A 459 2.16 22.54 1.16
CA GLY A 459 2.11 21.08 1.09
C GLY A 459 0.73 20.53 0.79
N ILE A 460 0.58 19.23 0.90
CA ILE A 460 -0.64 18.45 0.70
C ILE A 460 -1.13 18.01 2.07
N PRO A 461 -2.17 18.62 2.63
CA PRO A 461 -2.60 18.28 4.00
C PRO A 461 -3.25 16.90 4.08
N GLN A 462 -2.93 16.17 5.15
CA GLN A 462 -3.57 14.90 5.51
C GLN A 462 -4.23 15.00 6.87
N ILE A 463 -5.46 14.54 6.96
CA ILE A 463 -6.26 14.42 8.19
C ILE A 463 -6.47 12.93 8.46
N TYR A 464 -6.23 12.50 9.69
CA TYR A 464 -6.47 11.12 10.10
C TYR A 464 -7.92 10.96 10.57
N TYR A 465 -8.62 9.87 10.16
CA TYR A 465 -10.02 9.65 10.51
C TYR A 465 -10.27 9.83 12.01
N GLY A 466 -11.36 10.50 12.35
CA GLY A 466 -11.75 10.78 13.73
C GLY A 466 -11.14 12.06 14.32
N THR A 467 -10.17 12.69 13.65
CA THR A 467 -9.64 14.01 14.07
C THR A 467 -10.76 15.07 14.06
N GLU A 468 -11.67 14.99 13.09
CA GLU A 468 -12.83 15.89 12.94
C GLU A 468 -13.87 15.76 14.08
N VAL A 469 -13.83 14.64 14.80
CA VAL A 469 -14.71 14.37 15.95
C VAL A 469 -13.91 14.22 17.26
N LEU A 470 -12.71 14.77 17.29
CA LEU A 470 -11.83 14.87 18.45
C LEU A 470 -11.41 13.51 19.05
N MET A 471 -11.26 12.49 18.21
CA MET A 471 -10.66 11.24 18.67
C MET A 471 -9.24 11.52 19.18
N ASN A 472 -8.92 10.93 20.32
CA ASN A 472 -7.63 11.10 20.98
C ASN A 472 -6.99 9.74 21.24
N GLY A 473 -5.71 9.73 21.57
CA GLY A 473 -4.97 8.52 21.93
C GLY A 473 -3.48 8.72 21.96
N SER A 474 -2.82 7.94 22.83
CA SER A 474 -1.37 7.90 22.96
C SER A 474 -0.86 6.47 22.86
N ARG A 475 0.25 6.27 22.16
CA ARG A 475 0.95 4.98 22.10
C ARG A 475 1.49 4.57 23.47
N ALA A 476 1.76 5.53 24.35
CA ALA A 476 2.19 5.24 25.72
C ALA A 476 1.10 4.52 26.54
N ASP A 477 -0.18 4.72 26.19
CA ASP A 477 -1.32 4.19 26.96
C ASP A 477 -1.87 2.86 26.41
N GLY A 478 -1.24 2.25 25.40
CA GLY A 478 -1.73 0.98 24.85
C GLY A 478 -1.19 0.66 23.46
N GLY A 479 -0.06 1.23 23.10
CA GLY A 479 0.60 1.01 21.81
C GLY A 479 -0.24 1.50 20.61
N ASP A 480 0.00 0.91 19.45
CA ASP A 480 -0.67 1.28 18.21
C ASP A 480 -2.20 1.12 18.30
N GLY A 481 -2.69 0.14 19.06
CA GLY A 481 -4.13 -0.06 19.21
C GLY A 481 -4.86 1.10 19.86
N ASN A 482 -4.20 1.89 20.70
CA ASN A 482 -4.81 3.08 21.31
C ASN A 482 -4.94 4.25 20.32
N VAL A 483 -4.05 4.38 19.36
CA VAL A 483 -4.14 5.43 18.32
C VAL A 483 -4.98 4.98 17.11
N ARG A 484 -5.25 3.67 16.99
CA ARG A 484 -6.03 3.03 15.91
C ARG A 484 -7.39 2.55 16.42
N ARG A 485 -8.08 3.37 17.22
CA ARG A 485 -9.40 3.01 17.79
C ARG A 485 -10.49 3.09 16.73
N ASP A 486 -11.60 2.35 17.00
CA ASP A 486 -12.78 2.37 16.15
C ASP A 486 -13.41 3.75 16.04
N MET A 487 -13.90 4.08 14.85
CA MET A 487 -14.77 5.23 14.64
C MET A 487 -16.11 4.98 15.34
N PRO A 488 -16.52 5.81 16.30
CA PRO A 488 -17.74 5.55 17.08
C PRO A 488 -18.99 5.55 16.19
N GLY A 489 -19.74 4.48 16.23
CA GLY A 489 -20.95 4.29 15.42
C GLY A 489 -20.71 3.58 14.09
N GLY A 490 -19.46 3.11 13.82
CA GLY A 490 -19.13 2.35 12.64
C GLY A 490 -19.43 0.86 12.75
N PHE A 491 -19.81 0.36 13.92
CA PHE A 491 -19.88 -1.09 14.15
C PHE A 491 -21.23 -1.52 14.71
N PRO A 492 -21.69 -2.74 14.40
CA PRO A 492 -22.89 -3.30 14.97
C PRO A 492 -22.86 -3.28 16.50
N GLY A 493 -23.93 -2.76 17.10
CA GLY A 493 -24.07 -2.65 18.56
C GLY A 493 -23.54 -1.33 19.17
N ASP A 494 -22.96 -0.45 18.40
CA ASP A 494 -22.58 0.87 18.87
C ASP A 494 -23.84 1.68 19.26
N SER A 495 -23.82 2.26 20.47
CA SER A 495 -24.98 2.99 21.01
C SER A 495 -25.09 4.43 20.50
N ILE A 496 -24.00 4.97 19.97
CA ILE A 496 -23.91 6.32 19.40
C ILE A 496 -23.20 6.27 18.05
N SER A 497 -23.49 7.21 17.17
CA SER A 497 -22.82 7.32 15.87
C SER A 497 -22.39 8.75 15.61
N VAL A 498 -21.09 8.98 15.56
CA VAL A 498 -20.52 10.29 15.21
C VAL A 498 -20.68 10.65 13.74
N PHE A 499 -21.09 9.70 12.90
CA PHE A 499 -21.45 9.96 11.51
C PHE A 499 -22.67 10.86 11.36
N THR A 500 -23.48 11.01 12.42
CA THR A 500 -24.65 11.88 12.44
C THR A 500 -24.51 12.98 13.49
N ALA A 501 -25.10 14.15 13.24
CA ALA A 501 -25.07 15.26 14.17
C ALA A 501 -25.71 14.91 15.54
N GLY A 502 -26.75 14.06 15.55
CA GLY A 502 -27.41 13.63 16.77
C GLY A 502 -26.60 12.72 17.68
N GLY A 503 -25.57 12.06 17.14
CA GLY A 503 -24.66 11.19 17.91
C GLY A 503 -23.40 11.90 18.40
N ARG A 504 -23.13 13.12 17.95
CA ARG A 504 -21.97 13.92 18.38
C ARG A 504 -22.28 14.69 19.66
N THR A 505 -21.30 14.79 20.55
CA THR A 505 -21.37 15.79 21.64
C THR A 505 -21.33 17.20 21.05
N ALA A 506 -21.76 18.21 21.83
CA ALA A 506 -21.71 19.60 21.37
C ALA A 506 -20.30 20.03 20.92
N ARG A 507 -19.25 19.53 21.59
CA ARG A 507 -17.86 19.83 21.27
C ARG A 507 -17.40 19.14 19.99
N GLN A 508 -17.79 17.89 19.78
CA GLN A 508 -17.52 17.16 18.54
C GLN A 508 -18.26 17.80 17.35
N GLN A 509 -19.50 18.24 17.55
CA GLN A 509 -20.26 18.95 16.52
C GLN A 509 -19.59 20.28 16.15
N GLU A 510 -19.12 21.04 17.13
CA GLU A 510 -18.37 22.29 16.90
C GLU A 510 -17.08 22.05 16.12
N ALA A 511 -16.33 21.01 16.45
CA ALA A 511 -15.09 20.65 15.75
C ALA A 511 -15.37 20.23 14.32
N HIS A 512 -16.33 19.34 14.11
CA HIS A 512 -16.73 18.86 12.79
C HIS A 512 -17.21 20.01 11.89
N GLU A 513 -18.10 20.86 12.37
CA GLU A 513 -18.58 22.03 11.61
C GLU A 513 -17.48 23.04 11.30
N PHE A 514 -16.54 23.22 12.25
CA PHE A 514 -15.40 24.10 12.02
C PHE A 514 -14.51 23.56 10.91
N LEU A 515 -14.17 22.27 10.96
CA LEU A 515 -13.30 21.65 9.97
C LEU A 515 -13.99 21.60 8.60
N SER A 516 -15.25 21.21 8.52
CA SER A 516 -16.01 21.17 7.27
C SER A 516 -16.17 22.55 6.60
N ARG A 517 -16.19 23.63 7.38
CA ARG A 517 -16.20 25.00 6.81
C ARG A 517 -14.82 25.49 6.38
N LEU A 518 -13.79 24.89 6.91
CA LEU A 518 -12.41 25.23 6.56
C LEU A 518 -11.96 24.49 5.30
N LEU A 519 -12.45 23.26 5.08
CA LEU A 519 -12.31 22.45 3.88
C LEU A 519 -13.19 22.94 2.74
#